data_fd507934cebd646e97b5acaed4599ee7
#
_entry.id   fd507934cebd646e97b5acaed4599ee7
#
_cell.length_a   1.000
_cell.length_b   1.000
_cell.length_c   1.000
_cell.angle_alpha   90.00
_cell.angle_beta   90.00
_cell.angle_gamma   90.00
#
_symmetry.space_group_name_H-M   'P 1'
#
loop_
_entity.id
_entity.type
_entity.pdbx_description
1 polymer ?
#
loop_
_entity_poly.entity_id
_entity_poly.type
_entity_poly.pdbx_seq_one_letter_code
_entity_poly.pdbx_strand_id
1 'polypeptide(L)'
;MKHSTERFLTTHTGSLPRPDDLVRMMYAREEGVPVDPEALAARVASAVEEVVRKQTDAGVDVVNDGEMSKPSYATYIKDRLSGFGGSGNTFVYQDLVDFPNLAKRVFGDPGRSRRKTPACNAPIGVGDSQAAATDVEHLRAAFSKVNAQEMFLTAASPGVVSLFFRNEHYPSEEAYIFAIAEAMRHEYETIASAGIVLQIDCPDLGMGRHIQYASLSLAEWRKKAQLHVEALNHAVANIPPDRLRMHLCWGNYEGPHHCDVALADVIDIVFRARPSAIAIEAANPRHAHEWTVFKTVKLPEGKLLIPGVIESKSNFIEHPELIAQRIGRYANLVGRENVMAGSDCGFGTWVGQAAVDPDVVWAKMAAMAEGARIASREFWR
;
A
#
# COMPACT_ATOMS: atom_id res chain seq x y z
N MET A 1 -9.68 10.92 -10.66
CA MET A 1 -10.09 9.95 -9.62
C MET A 1 -11.53 10.27 -9.20
N LYS A 2 -12.34 9.24 -8.96
CA LYS A 2 -13.72 9.41 -8.47
C LYS A 2 -13.74 9.96 -7.04
N HIS A 3 -14.80 10.68 -6.70
CA HIS A 3 -15.03 11.32 -5.40
C HIS A 3 -16.36 10.86 -4.82
N SER A 4 -16.52 11.00 -3.52
CA SER A 4 -17.77 10.76 -2.80
C SER A 4 -18.73 11.94 -3.00
N THR A 5 -19.49 11.96 -4.10
CA THR A 5 -20.38 13.10 -4.44
C THR A 5 -21.84 12.91 -4.02
N GLU A 6 -22.33 11.67 -4.06
CA GLU A 6 -23.71 11.30 -3.71
C GLU A 6 -23.79 10.32 -2.56
N ARG A 7 -22.67 9.65 -2.29
CA ARG A 7 -22.47 8.69 -1.21
C ARG A 7 -20.97 8.51 -0.94
N PHE A 8 -20.62 7.94 0.21
CA PHE A 8 -19.24 7.52 0.44
C PHE A 8 -18.89 6.34 -0.45
N LEU A 9 -17.83 6.51 -1.24
CA LEU A 9 -17.25 5.42 -2.01
C LEU A 9 -16.36 4.57 -1.10
N THR A 10 -16.22 3.30 -1.48
CA THR A 10 -15.39 2.31 -0.78
C THR A 10 -14.21 1.88 -1.64
N THR A 11 -13.08 1.64 -1.00
CA THR A 11 -11.85 1.14 -1.62
C THR A 11 -11.05 0.34 -0.59
N HIS A 12 -9.82 -0.03 -0.91
CA HIS A 12 -8.87 -0.67 0.00
C HIS A 12 -7.44 -0.30 -0.39
N THR A 13 -6.44 -0.84 0.32
CA THR A 13 -5.04 -0.45 0.14
C THR A 13 -4.35 -1.16 -1.03
N GLY A 14 -4.82 -2.33 -1.47
CA GLY A 14 -4.27 -3.00 -2.64
C GLY A 14 -4.19 -4.51 -2.48
N SER A 15 -3.19 -5.02 -1.78
CA SER A 15 -2.96 -6.46 -1.70
C SER A 15 -4.10 -7.23 -1.02
N LEU A 16 -4.49 -8.34 -1.62
CA LEU A 16 -5.59 -9.20 -1.19
C LEU A 16 -5.15 -10.66 -1.06
N PRO A 17 -5.90 -11.52 -0.35
CA PRO A 17 -5.56 -12.92 -0.22
C PRO A 17 -5.41 -13.61 -1.57
N ARG A 18 -4.28 -14.27 -1.77
CA ARG A 18 -3.97 -15.02 -2.99
C ARG A 18 -4.49 -16.45 -2.87
N PRO A 19 -4.96 -17.06 -3.97
CA PRO A 19 -5.28 -18.47 -3.99
C PRO A 19 -4.08 -19.36 -3.63
N ASP A 20 -4.30 -20.45 -2.89
CA ASP A 20 -3.24 -21.32 -2.39
C ASP A 20 -2.36 -21.93 -3.47
N ASP A 21 -2.92 -22.26 -4.63
CA ASP A 21 -2.18 -22.79 -5.76
C ASP A 21 -1.23 -21.74 -6.34
N LEU A 22 -1.67 -20.47 -6.44
CA LEU A 22 -0.80 -19.36 -6.84
C LEU A 22 0.30 -19.10 -5.80
N VAL A 23 -0.03 -19.15 -4.50
CA VAL A 23 0.97 -19.04 -3.43
C VAL A 23 2.06 -20.11 -3.56
N ARG A 24 1.68 -21.38 -3.82
CA ARG A 24 2.65 -22.46 -4.04
C ARG A 24 3.55 -22.21 -5.25
N MET A 25 3.01 -21.75 -6.37
CA MET A 25 3.79 -21.42 -7.57
C MET A 25 4.78 -20.26 -7.31
N MET A 26 4.34 -19.23 -6.61
CA MET A 26 5.19 -18.10 -6.26
C MET A 26 6.30 -18.48 -5.27
N TYR A 27 6.02 -19.32 -4.29
CA TYR A 27 7.06 -19.86 -3.40
C TYR A 27 8.09 -20.69 -4.14
N ALA A 28 7.63 -21.59 -5.02
CA ALA A 28 8.54 -22.40 -5.86
C ALA A 28 9.49 -21.49 -6.64
N ARG A 29 8.99 -20.44 -7.28
CA ARG A 29 9.80 -19.46 -8.00
C ARG A 29 10.82 -18.75 -7.08
N GLU A 30 10.41 -18.28 -5.90
CA GLU A 30 11.31 -17.60 -4.96
C GLU A 30 12.41 -18.56 -4.42
N GLU A 31 12.11 -19.83 -4.28
CA GLU A 31 13.05 -20.87 -3.85
C GLU A 31 13.94 -21.39 -4.99
N GLY A 32 13.71 -20.93 -6.23
CA GLY A 32 14.47 -21.38 -7.40
C GLY A 32 14.05 -22.75 -7.93
N VAL A 33 12.90 -23.25 -7.51
CA VAL A 33 12.29 -24.47 -8.07
C VAL A 33 11.67 -24.10 -9.42
N PRO A 34 11.89 -24.86 -10.49
CA PRO A 34 11.32 -24.58 -11.80
C PRO A 34 9.80 -24.51 -11.77
N VAL A 35 9.26 -23.41 -12.29
CA VAL A 35 7.82 -23.19 -12.49
C VAL A 35 7.62 -22.85 -13.96
N ASP A 36 6.63 -23.46 -14.59
CA ASP A 36 6.25 -23.12 -15.97
C ASP A 36 5.79 -21.65 -16.03
N PRO A 37 6.48 -20.77 -16.78
CA PRO A 37 6.15 -19.36 -16.85
C PRO A 37 4.76 -19.10 -17.45
N GLU A 38 4.34 -19.88 -18.44
CA GLU A 38 3.02 -19.71 -19.09
C GLU A 38 1.90 -20.11 -18.14
N ALA A 39 2.06 -21.22 -17.41
CA ALA A 39 1.10 -21.64 -16.39
C ALA A 39 1.00 -20.62 -15.25
N LEU A 40 2.11 -20.04 -14.80
CA LEU A 40 2.10 -18.99 -13.79
C LEU A 40 1.39 -17.73 -14.29
N ALA A 41 1.70 -17.27 -15.50
CA ALA A 41 1.05 -16.10 -16.11
C ALA A 41 -0.46 -16.31 -16.26
N ALA A 42 -0.89 -17.45 -16.76
CA ALA A 42 -2.31 -17.80 -16.88
C ALA A 42 -3.02 -17.84 -15.51
N ARG A 43 -2.34 -18.36 -14.46
CA ARG A 43 -2.90 -18.43 -13.11
C ARG A 43 -3.00 -17.03 -12.48
N VAL A 44 -2.02 -16.17 -12.70
CA VAL A 44 -2.10 -14.76 -12.26
C VAL A 44 -3.29 -14.07 -12.91
N ALA A 45 -3.46 -14.19 -14.23
CA ALA A 45 -4.57 -13.57 -14.95
C ALA A 45 -5.93 -14.01 -14.39
N SER A 46 -6.12 -15.33 -14.16
CA SER A 46 -7.37 -15.84 -13.57
C SER A 46 -7.55 -15.38 -12.12
N ALA A 47 -6.49 -15.26 -11.33
CA ALA A 47 -6.56 -14.76 -9.96
C ALA A 47 -6.97 -13.28 -9.91
N VAL A 48 -6.50 -12.47 -10.86
CA VAL A 48 -6.94 -11.07 -11.00
C VAL A 48 -8.44 -11.00 -11.32
N GLU A 49 -8.94 -11.83 -12.23
CA GLU A 49 -10.37 -11.89 -12.53
C GLU A 49 -11.21 -12.31 -11.31
N GLU A 50 -10.77 -13.34 -10.60
CA GLU A 50 -11.43 -13.83 -9.40
C GLU A 50 -11.48 -12.75 -8.31
N VAL A 51 -10.36 -12.04 -8.05
CA VAL A 51 -10.28 -11.07 -6.98
C VAL A 51 -11.03 -9.78 -7.29
N VAL A 52 -11.05 -9.31 -8.53
CA VAL A 52 -11.85 -8.16 -8.96
C VAL A 52 -13.34 -8.43 -8.79
N ARG A 53 -13.80 -9.61 -9.16
CA ARG A 53 -15.19 -10.02 -8.94
C ARG A 53 -15.53 -10.06 -7.45
N LYS A 54 -14.70 -10.69 -6.61
CA LYS A 54 -14.93 -10.75 -5.16
C LYS A 54 -15.00 -9.37 -4.51
N GLN A 55 -14.20 -8.42 -4.97
CA GLN A 55 -14.27 -7.03 -4.50
C GLN A 55 -15.63 -6.41 -4.80
N THR A 56 -16.11 -6.53 -6.02
CA THR A 56 -17.43 -5.99 -6.41
C THR A 56 -18.58 -6.71 -5.72
N ASP A 57 -18.50 -8.02 -5.54
CA ASP A 57 -19.49 -8.80 -4.80
C ASP A 57 -19.57 -8.39 -3.32
N ALA A 58 -18.44 -7.98 -2.73
CA ALA A 58 -18.36 -7.40 -1.38
C ALA A 58 -18.80 -5.92 -1.31
N GLY A 59 -19.12 -5.28 -2.43
CA GLY A 59 -19.59 -3.90 -2.48
C GLY A 59 -18.47 -2.84 -2.49
N VAL A 60 -17.26 -3.22 -2.92
CA VAL A 60 -16.15 -2.27 -3.11
C VAL A 60 -16.33 -1.52 -4.42
N ASP A 61 -16.23 -0.18 -4.39
CA ASP A 61 -16.44 0.69 -5.54
C ASP A 61 -15.20 0.88 -6.41
N VAL A 62 -14.04 1.05 -5.76
CA VAL A 62 -12.76 1.29 -6.43
C VAL A 62 -11.87 0.08 -6.21
N VAL A 63 -11.71 -0.71 -7.25
CA VAL A 63 -11.11 -2.06 -7.20
C VAL A 63 -9.70 -2.09 -7.77
N ASN A 64 -8.94 -3.16 -7.45
CA ASN A 64 -7.62 -3.40 -8.03
C ASN A 64 -7.36 -4.90 -8.33
N ASP A 65 -6.16 -5.21 -8.82
CA ASP A 65 -5.68 -6.54 -9.16
C ASP A 65 -5.34 -7.44 -7.95
N GLY A 66 -5.48 -6.94 -6.71
CA GLY A 66 -5.10 -7.66 -5.48
C GLY A 66 -3.62 -7.94 -5.34
N GLU A 67 -2.77 -7.35 -6.19
CA GLU A 67 -1.33 -7.62 -6.29
C GLU A 67 -1.01 -9.10 -6.60
N MET A 68 -1.86 -9.75 -7.41
CA MET A 68 -1.73 -11.18 -7.68
C MET A 68 -0.44 -11.56 -8.41
N SER A 69 0.19 -10.64 -9.14
CA SER A 69 1.47 -10.84 -9.83
C SER A 69 2.70 -10.64 -8.93
N LYS A 70 2.56 -9.96 -7.79
CA LYS A 70 3.66 -9.47 -6.96
C LYS A 70 3.94 -10.40 -5.76
N PRO A 71 5.20 -10.77 -5.46
CA PRO A 71 5.54 -11.54 -4.26
C PRO A 71 5.33 -10.73 -2.97
N SER A 72 5.50 -9.42 -3.03
CA SER A 72 5.10 -8.45 -2.01
C SER A 72 5.03 -7.06 -2.64
N TYR A 73 4.37 -6.12 -1.95
CA TYR A 73 4.21 -4.73 -2.39
C TYR A 73 5.54 -3.98 -2.63
N ALA A 74 6.66 -4.44 -2.08
CA ALA A 74 7.97 -3.79 -2.19
C ALA A 74 9.02 -4.64 -2.89
N THR A 75 9.11 -5.95 -2.59
CA THR A 75 10.22 -6.78 -3.07
C THR A 75 10.08 -7.26 -4.50
N TYR A 76 8.91 -7.05 -5.13
CA TYR A 76 8.73 -7.29 -6.56
C TYR A 76 9.66 -6.43 -7.45
N ILE A 77 10.17 -5.34 -6.90
CA ILE A 77 11.09 -4.43 -7.58
C ILE A 77 12.36 -5.11 -8.07
N LYS A 78 12.90 -6.09 -7.32
CA LYS A 78 14.07 -6.87 -7.72
C LYS A 78 13.88 -7.65 -9.05
N ASP A 79 12.62 -7.92 -9.40
CA ASP A 79 12.27 -8.65 -10.62
C ASP A 79 11.96 -7.69 -11.79
N ARG A 80 11.74 -6.40 -11.52
CA ARG A 80 11.40 -5.37 -12.53
C ARG A 80 12.52 -4.40 -12.84
N LEU A 81 13.37 -4.11 -11.85
CA LEU A 81 14.52 -3.23 -12.03
C LEU A 81 15.82 -4.03 -11.98
N SER A 82 16.84 -3.57 -12.71
CA SER A 82 18.21 -4.04 -12.61
C SER A 82 18.99 -3.33 -11.51
N GLY A 83 20.18 -3.81 -11.17
CA GLY A 83 21.07 -3.20 -10.19
C GLY A 83 20.96 -3.80 -8.78
N PHE A 84 20.11 -4.79 -8.58
CA PHE A 84 19.93 -5.49 -7.31
C PHE A 84 20.61 -6.87 -7.31
N GLY A 85 21.53 -7.07 -6.38
CA GLY A 85 22.31 -8.30 -6.20
C GLY A 85 22.82 -8.39 -4.77
N GLY A 86 24.08 -8.27 -4.50
CA GLY A 86 24.70 -8.10 -3.20
C GLY A 86 24.12 -8.89 -2.03
N SER A 87 24.45 -8.45 -0.83
CA SER A 87 23.98 -9.08 0.41
C SER A 87 22.61 -8.55 0.83
N GLY A 88 21.78 -9.45 1.37
CA GLY A 88 20.44 -9.10 1.83
C GLY A 88 20.41 -8.02 2.92
N ASN A 89 19.32 -7.26 2.99
CA ASN A 89 19.10 -6.28 4.02
C ASN A 89 18.56 -6.93 5.30
N THR A 90 19.00 -6.43 6.46
CA THR A 90 18.50 -6.87 7.76
C THR A 90 17.60 -5.78 8.35
N PHE A 91 16.36 -6.16 8.67
CA PHE A 91 15.40 -5.28 9.30
C PHE A 91 15.39 -5.46 10.81
N VAL A 92 15.48 -4.33 11.52
CA VAL A 92 15.28 -4.30 12.97
C VAL A 92 14.10 -3.37 13.24
N TYR A 93 12.99 -3.97 13.67
CA TYR A 93 11.82 -3.23 14.13
C TYR A 93 12.06 -2.84 15.59
N GLN A 94 12.20 -1.55 15.87
CA GLN A 94 12.56 -1.08 17.22
C GLN A 94 11.52 -1.49 18.27
N ASP A 95 10.27 -1.48 17.91
CA ASP A 95 9.16 -1.91 18.77
C ASP A 95 9.16 -3.42 19.09
N LEU A 96 9.87 -4.24 18.32
CA LEU A 96 10.05 -5.67 18.59
C LEU A 96 11.30 -5.98 19.42
N VAL A 97 12.20 -5.02 19.58
CA VAL A 97 13.43 -5.21 20.40
C VAL A 97 13.06 -5.52 21.85
N ASP A 98 12.05 -4.85 22.37
CA ASP A 98 11.56 -5.04 23.76
C ASP A 98 10.77 -6.34 23.94
N PHE A 99 10.39 -7.01 22.85
CA PHE A 99 9.51 -8.18 22.85
C PHE A 99 10.09 -9.35 22.03
N PRO A 100 11.22 -9.96 22.47
CA PRO A 100 11.95 -10.94 21.66
C PRO A 100 11.14 -12.20 21.30
N ASN A 101 10.20 -12.62 22.11
CA ASN A 101 9.31 -13.74 21.79
C ASN A 101 8.31 -13.40 20.70
N LEU A 102 7.79 -12.17 20.70
CA LEU A 102 6.95 -11.65 19.62
C LEU A 102 7.75 -11.51 18.32
N ALA A 103 8.98 -10.98 18.42
CA ALA A 103 9.88 -10.86 17.26
C ALA A 103 10.10 -12.21 16.58
N LYS A 104 10.36 -13.29 17.34
CA LYS A 104 10.50 -14.65 16.78
C LYS A 104 9.24 -15.09 16.01
N ARG A 105 8.04 -14.79 16.53
CA ARG A 105 6.77 -15.12 15.88
C ARG A 105 6.58 -14.33 14.59
N VAL A 106 6.82 -13.02 14.63
CA VAL A 106 6.67 -12.11 13.47
C VAL A 106 7.65 -12.46 12.34
N PHE A 107 8.93 -12.69 12.68
CA PHE A 107 9.95 -13.05 11.68
C PHE A 107 9.90 -14.54 11.27
N GLY A 108 9.23 -15.37 12.02
CA GLY A 108 9.00 -16.79 11.69
C GLY A 108 7.86 -17.02 10.69
N ASP A 109 7.14 -15.98 10.28
CA ASP A 109 6.11 -16.08 9.24
C ASP A 109 6.71 -16.63 7.93
N PRO A 110 6.14 -17.72 7.37
CA PRO A 110 6.72 -18.42 6.22
C PRO A 110 6.86 -17.54 4.96
N GLY A 111 5.92 -16.64 4.73
CA GLY A 111 5.98 -15.71 3.60
C GLY A 111 7.05 -14.63 3.80
N ARG A 112 7.18 -14.14 5.03
CA ARG A 112 8.20 -13.16 5.40
C ARG A 112 9.62 -13.74 5.33
N SER A 113 9.82 -14.97 5.80
CA SER A 113 11.13 -15.63 5.80
C SER A 113 11.65 -15.95 4.39
N ARG A 114 10.76 -16.16 3.42
CA ARG A 114 11.13 -16.41 2.02
C ARG A 114 11.41 -15.14 1.21
N ARG A 115 11.03 -13.97 1.73
CA ARG A 115 11.19 -12.69 1.06
C ARG A 115 12.68 -12.36 0.88
N LYS A 116 13.11 -12.15 -0.36
CA LYS A 116 14.47 -11.75 -0.70
C LYS A 116 14.57 -10.23 -0.85
N THR A 117 15.56 -9.64 -0.19
CA THR A 117 15.85 -8.21 -0.21
C THR A 117 17.34 -7.98 -0.53
N PRO A 118 17.81 -8.28 -1.76
CA PRO A 118 19.20 -8.04 -2.15
C PRO A 118 19.57 -6.57 -1.99
N ALA A 119 20.86 -6.26 -1.92
CA ALA A 119 21.31 -4.88 -1.92
C ALA A 119 21.33 -4.31 -3.36
N CYS A 120 21.34 -2.97 -3.47
CA CYS A 120 21.67 -2.28 -4.71
C CYS A 120 23.19 -2.22 -4.85
N ASN A 121 23.78 -3.03 -5.73
CA ASN A 121 25.24 -3.17 -5.93
C ASN A 121 25.71 -2.79 -7.33
N ALA A 122 24.80 -2.27 -8.18
CA ALA A 122 25.10 -1.79 -9.53
C ALA A 122 24.14 -0.64 -9.91
N PRO A 123 24.34 0.06 -11.02
CA PRO A 123 23.43 1.10 -11.50
C PRO A 123 22.01 0.54 -11.70
N ILE A 124 21.01 1.29 -11.17
CA ILE A 124 19.60 0.94 -11.32
C ILE A 124 19.12 1.32 -12.73
N GLY A 125 18.36 0.42 -13.33
CA GLY A 125 17.68 0.64 -14.61
C GLY A 125 16.41 -0.21 -14.69
N VAL A 126 15.64 -0.03 -15.75
CA VAL A 126 14.47 -0.86 -16.04
C VAL A 126 14.97 -2.23 -16.54
N GLY A 127 14.61 -3.29 -15.81
CA GLY A 127 14.93 -4.68 -16.17
C GLY A 127 13.82 -5.32 -16.99
N ASP A 128 12.60 -5.35 -16.45
CA ASP A 128 11.40 -5.84 -17.16
C ASP A 128 10.46 -4.66 -17.48
N SER A 129 10.50 -4.22 -18.72
CA SER A 129 9.65 -3.12 -19.20
C SER A 129 8.20 -3.53 -19.49
N GLN A 130 7.88 -4.83 -19.51
CA GLN A 130 6.55 -5.33 -19.86
C GLN A 130 5.67 -5.65 -18.64
N ALA A 131 6.27 -5.89 -17.48
CA ALA A 131 5.54 -6.35 -16.31
C ALA A 131 4.39 -5.41 -15.91
N ALA A 132 4.61 -4.09 -15.91
CA ALA A 132 3.57 -3.11 -15.60
C ALA A 132 2.45 -3.09 -16.65
N ALA A 133 2.79 -3.23 -17.94
CA ALA A 133 1.81 -3.30 -19.02
C ALA A 133 0.94 -4.56 -18.89
N THR A 134 1.55 -5.70 -18.53
CA THR A 134 0.83 -6.96 -18.28
C THR A 134 -0.16 -6.83 -17.10
N ASP A 135 0.26 -6.19 -15.98
CA ASP A 135 -0.65 -5.93 -14.86
C ASP A 135 -1.83 -5.04 -15.29
N VAL A 136 -1.57 -4.01 -16.10
CA VAL A 136 -2.60 -3.13 -16.67
C VAL A 136 -3.59 -3.93 -17.53
N GLU A 137 -3.11 -4.81 -18.39
CA GLU A 137 -3.94 -5.64 -19.28
C GLU A 137 -4.84 -6.58 -18.45
N HIS A 138 -4.29 -7.27 -17.45
CA HIS A 138 -5.03 -8.18 -16.60
C HIS A 138 -6.14 -7.44 -15.83
N LEU A 139 -5.82 -6.29 -15.21
CA LEU A 139 -6.82 -5.51 -14.48
C LEU A 139 -7.92 -4.98 -15.39
N ARG A 140 -7.58 -4.45 -16.57
CA ARG A 140 -8.57 -3.96 -17.55
C ARG A 140 -9.50 -5.07 -18.03
N ALA A 141 -8.95 -6.24 -18.33
CA ALA A 141 -9.73 -7.40 -18.75
C ALA A 141 -10.70 -7.85 -17.65
N ALA A 142 -10.25 -7.89 -16.39
CA ALA A 142 -11.10 -8.21 -15.26
C ALA A 142 -12.16 -7.12 -15.00
N PHE A 143 -11.78 -5.85 -15.01
CA PHE A 143 -12.66 -4.70 -14.78
C PHE A 143 -13.80 -4.63 -15.79
N SER A 144 -13.55 -4.98 -17.06
CA SER A 144 -14.58 -4.99 -18.11
C SER A 144 -15.73 -5.99 -17.86
N LYS A 145 -15.56 -6.94 -16.95
CA LYS A 145 -16.52 -7.99 -16.59
C LYS A 145 -17.36 -7.67 -15.36
N VAL A 146 -17.11 -6.56 -14.69
CA VAL A 146 -17.75 -6.17 -13.42
C VAL A 146 -18.31 -4.76 -13.49
N ASN A 147 -19.19 -4.40 -12.54
CA ASN A 147 -19.72 -3.06 -12.40
C ASN A 147 -19.08 -2.33 -11.21
N ALA A 148 -17.83 -1.91 -11.36
CA ALA A 148 -17.13 -1.08 -10.38
C ALA A 148 -17.03 0.39 -10.86
N GLN A 149 -16.79 1.32 -9.94
CA GLN A 149 -16.77 2.76 -10.26
C GLN A 149 -15.45 3.21 -10.89
N GLU A 150 -14.34 2.64 -10.44
CA GLU A 150 -12.99 2.98 -10.86
C GLU A 150 -12.03 1.84 -10.55
N MET A 151 -10.86 1.86 -11.14
CA MET A 151 -9.78 0.89 -10.86
C MET A 151 -8.48 1.60 -10.53
N PHE A 152 -7.66 0.98 -9.68
CA PHE A 152 -6.31 1.44 -9.35
C PHE A 152 -5.29 0.31 -9.39
N LEU A 153 -4.03 0.65 -9.56
CA LEU A 153 -2.88 -0.25 -9.38
C LEU A 153 -1.92 0.35 -8.37
N THR A 154 -1.27 -0.52 -7.60
CA THR A 154 -0.25 -0.14 -6.61
C THR A 154 1.14 -0.18 -7.20
N ALA A 155 2.03 0.68 -6.72
CA ALA A 155 3.46 0.62 -6.97
C ALA A 155 4.26 1.09 -5.75
N ALA A 156 5.47 0.54 -5.57
CA ALA A 156 6.36 0.94 -4.48
C ALA A 156 6.86 2.38 -4.67
N SER A 157 6.95 3.17 -3.58
CA SER A 157 7.61 4.48 -3.62
C SER A 157 9.14 4.34 -3.75
N PRO A 158 9.85 5.36 -4.25
CA PRO A 158 11.31 5.37 -4.19
C PRO A 158 11.85 5.17 -2.78
N GLY A 159 11.18 5.75 -1.79
CA GLY A 159 11.54 5.62 -0.37
C GLY A 159 11.40 4.20 0.15
N VAL A 160 10.31 3.49 -0.17
CA VAL A 160 10.16 2.10 0.27
C VAL A 160 11.14 1.16 -0.42
N VAL A 161 11.50 1.42 -1.68
CA VAL A 161 12.56 0.64 -2.35
C VAL A 161 13.88 0.84 -1.60
N SER A 162 14.24 2.08 -1.23
CA SER A 162 15.47 2.35 -0.45
C SER A 162 15.45 1.73 0.95
N LEU A 163 14.27 1.58 1.55
CA LEU A 163 14.07 0.91 2.83
C LEU A 163 14.37 -0.59 2.73
N PHE A 164 13.89 -1.25 1.67
CA PHE A 164 14.02 -2.70 1.51
C PHE A 164 15.36 -3.14 0.91
N PHE A 165 15.95 -2.32 0.06
CA PHE A 165 17.18 -2.63 -0.67
C PHE A 165 18.26 -1.63 -0.27
N ARG A 166 19.23 -2.04 0.56
CA ARG A 166 20.27 -1.14 1.02
C ARG A 166 21.19 -0.71 -0.13
N ASN A 167 21.67 0.52 -0.05
CA ASN A 167 22.61 1.05 -1.02
C ASN A 167 24.04 0.55 -0.79
N GLU A 168 24.63 -0.10 -1.78
CA GLU A 168 26.05 -0.50 -1.84
C GLU A 168 26.77 0.11 -3.06
N HIS A 169 26.05 0.86 -3.93
CA HIS A 169 26.59 1.38 -5.19
C HIS A 169 26.69 2.90 -5.25
N TYR A 170 25.64 3.62 -4.89
CA TYR A 170 25.58 5.07 -5.03
C TYR A 170 26.32 5.80 -3.91
N PRO A 171 26.93 6.98 -4.20
CA PRO A 171 27.78 7.69 -3.23
C PRO A 171 27.01 8.32 -2.07
N SER A 172 25.71 8.51 -2.18
CA SER A 172 24.84 9.08 -1.15
C SER A 172 23.44 8.50 -1.21
N GLU A 173 22.68 8.65 -0.12
CA GLU A 173 21.28 8.30 -0.04
C GLU A 173 20.44 9.10 -1.06
N GLU A 174 20.71 10.39 -1.22
CA GLU A 174 20.06 11.25 -2.18
C GLU A 174 20.26 10.75 -3.62
N ALA A 175 21.52 10.48 -4.01
CA ALA A 175 21.82 9.92 -5.34
C ALA A 175 21.09 8.59 -5.56
N TYR A 176 21.00 7.76 -4.54
CA TYR A 176 20.33 6.46 -4.60
C TYR A 176 18.82 6.58 -4.77
N ILE A 177 18.15 7.38 -3.93
CA ILE A 177 16.69 7.51 -3.97
C ILE A 177 16.22 8.17 -5.28
N PHE A 178 16.98 9.12 -5.83
CA PHE A 178 16.66 9.72 -7.13
C PHE A 178 16.93 8.77 -8.30
N ALA A 179 17.93 7.88 -8.23
CA ALA A 179 18.13 6.84 -9.21
C ALA A 179 16.96 5.84 -9.23
N ILE A 180 16.44 5.48 -8.06
CA ILE A 180 15.21 4.68 -7.95
C ILE A 180 14.03 5.44 -8.57
N ALA A 181 13.88 6.73 -8.22
CA ALA A 181 12.79 7.58 -8.70
C ALA A 181 12.75 7.63 -10.24
N GLU A 182 13.91 7.76 -10.90
CA GLU A 182 14.01 7.75 -12.35
C GLU A 182 13.61 6.40 -12.95
N ALA A 183 14.09 5.30 -12.39
CA ALA A 183 13.77 3.96 -12.89
C ALA A 183 12.28 3.61 -12.71
N MET A 184 11.66 4.06 -11.61
CA MET A 184 10.25 3.82 -11.32
C MET A 184 9.29 4.61 -12.22
N ARG A 185 9.72 5.69 -12.87
CA ARG A 185 8.90 6.46 -13.81
C ARG A 185 8.24 5.58 -14.86
N HIS A 186 8.98 4.63 -15.40
CA HIS A 186 8.46 3.74 -16.43
C HIS A 186 7.20 3.00 -15.97
N GLU A 187 7.23 2.40 -14.80
CA GLU A 187 6.07 1.71 -14.23
C GLU A 187 4.92 2.69 -13.94
N TYR A 188 5.22 3.83 -13.31
CA TYR A 188 4.22 4.81 -12.94
C TYR A 188 3.50 5.41 -14.16
N GLU A 189 4.25 5.79 -15.19
CA GLU A 189 3.69 6.36 -16.42
C GLU A 189 2.94 5.31 -17.24
N THR A 190 3.38 4.05 -17.25
CA THR A 190 2.66 2.94 -17.88
C THR A 190 1.26 2.76 -17.27
N ILE A 191 1.16 2.76 -15.95
CA ILE A 191 -0.12 2.63 -15.24
C ILE A 191 -1.00 3.86 -15.50
N ALA A 192 -0.49 5.06 -15.31
CA ALA A 192 -1.26 6.29 -15.40
C ALA A 192 -1.73 6.59 -16.84
N SER A 193 -0.88 6.36 -17.87
CA SER A 193 -1.23 6.55 -19.28
C SER A 193 -2.30 5.57 -19.75
N ALA A 194 -2.43 4.43 -19.09
CA ALA A 194 -3.52 3.49 -19.29
C ALA A 194 -4.87 3.99 -18.74
N GLY A 195 -4.94 5.18 -18.11
CA GLY A 195 -6.15 5.73 -17.51
C GLY A 195 -6.51 5.11 -16.16
N ILE A 196 -5.61 4.34 -15.56
CA ILE A 196 -5.75 3.71 -14.24
C ILE A 196 -5.22 4.68 -13.18
N VAL A 197 -5.86 4.74 -12.01
CA VAL A 197 -5.34 5.50 -10.87
C VAL A 197 -4.11 4.77 -10.33
N LEU A 198 -3.00 5.48 -10.17
CA LEU A 198 -1.80 4.94 -9.57
C LEU A 198 -1.80 5.20 -8.05
N GLN A 199 -1.76 4.15 -7.25
CA GLN A 199 -1.42 4.25 -5.84
C GLN A 199 0.08 4.02 -5.63
N ILE A 200 0.71 4.90 -4.85
CA ILE A 200 2.11 4.75 -4.46
C ILE A 200 2.18 4.44 -2.99
N ASP A 201 2.76 3.29 -2.65
CA ASP A 201 2.89 2.84 -1.27
C ASP A 201 4.14 3.44 -0.62
N CYS A 202 3.90 4.25 0.42
CA CYS A 202 4.91 5.07 1.09
C CYS A 202 5.06 4.73 2.60
N PRO A 203 5.27 3.47 2.99
CA PRO A 203 5.54 3.14 4.39
C PRO A 203 6.87 3.71 4.91
N ASP A 204 7.76 4.12 4.02
CA ASP A 204 8.97 4.86 4.35
C ASP A 204 8.70 6.16 5.13
N LEU A 205 7.54 6.80 4.90
CA LEU A 205 7.11 8.02 5.59
C LEU A 205 6.48 7.77 6.98
N GLY A 206 6.20 6.52 7.34
CA GLY A 206 5.71 6.10 8.66
C GLY A 206 6.64 5.07 9.28
N MET A 207 6.59 3.83 8.81
CA MET A 207 7.39 2.70 9.28
C MET A 207 8.91 2.96 9.21
N GLY A 208 9.38 3.70 8.20
CA GLY A 208 10.79 4.03 8.03
C GLY A 208 11.40 4.72 9.25
N ARG A 209 10.61 5.45 10.04
CA ARG A 209 11.05 6.14 11.25
C ARG A 209 11.70 5.18 12.26
N HIS A 210 11.10 4.04 12.53
CA HIS A 210 11.56 3.12 13.56
C HIS A 210 12.32 1.89 13.01
N ILE A 211 12.47 1.79 11.68
CA ILE A 211 13.27 0.74 11.04
C ILE A 211 14.57 1.30 10.47
N GLN A 212 14.47 2.18 9.48
CA GLN A 212 15.64 2.69 8.74
C GLN A 212 16.35 3.83 9.51
N TYR A 213 15.57 4.64 10.21
CA TYR A 213 16.05 5.89 10.83
C TYR A 213 15.83 5.93 12.34
N ALA A 214 15.84 4.77 13.00
CA ALA A 214 15.56 4.67 14.43
C ALA A 214 16.51 5.48 15.32
N SER A 215 17.76 5.65 14.90
CA SER A 215 18.78 6.39 15.64
C SER A 215 18.71 7.94 15.48
N LEU A 216 17.94 8.42 14.50
CA LEU A 216 17.83 9.86 14.25
C LEU A 216 16.88 10.52 15.24
N SER A 217 17.09 11.80 15.52
CA SER A 217 16.07 12.64 16.16
C SER A 217 14.86 12.83 15.24
N LEU A 218 13.72 13.26 15.79
CA LEU A 218 12.54 13.57 14.99
C LEU A 218 12.84 14.61 13.92
N ALA A 219 13.59 15.67 14.26
CA ALA A 219 13.94 16.74 13.33
C ALA A 219 14.83 16.26 12.17
N GLU A 220 15.78 15.37 12.44
CA GLU A 220 16.65 14.78 11.41
C GLU A 220 15.86 13.83 10.50
N TRP A 221 15.02 12.98 11.10
CA TRP A 221 14.17 12.09 10.33
C TRP A 221 13.19 12.85 9.42
N ARG A 222 12.58 13.94 9.91
CA ARG A 222 11.71 14.78 9.08
C ARG A 222 12.41 15.32 7.82
N LYS A 223 13.73 15.59 7.88
CA LYS A 223 14.52 15.95 6.67
C LYS A 223 14.62 14.78 5.70
N LYS A 224 14.75 13.53 6.21
CA LYS A 224 14.72 12.33 5.36
C LYS A 224 13.36 12.14 4.73
N ALA A 225 12.27 12.26 5.49
CA ALA A 225 10.92 12.21 4.96
C ALA A 225 10.66 13.27 3.88
N GLN A 226 11.20 14.48 4.03
CA GLN A 226 11.13 15.52 2.98
C GLN A 226 11.86 15.09 1.70
N LEU A 227 13.07 14.56 1.81
CA LEU A 227 13.84 14.03 0.68
C LEU A 227 13.06 12.91 -0.04
N HIS A 228 12.40 12.01 0.71
CA HIS A 228 11.58 10.94 0.14
C HIS A 228 10.37 11.49 -0.64
N VAL A 229 9.71 12.53 -0.11
CA VAL A 229 8.61 13.22 -0.80
C VAL A 229 9.11 13.95 -2.06
N GLU A 230 10.29 14.58 -2.02
CA GLU A 230 10.91 15.23 -3.17
C GLU A 230 11.21 14.21 -4.28
N ALA A 231 11.80 13.06 -3.94
CA ALA A 231 12.07 11.98 -4.89
C ALA A 231 10.76 11.39 -5.47
N LEU A 232 9.72 11.22 -4.64
CA LEU A 232 8.40 10.80 -5.10
C LEU A 232 7.82 11.81 -6.09
N ASN A 233 7.81 13.10 -5.75
CA ASN A 233 7.29 14.16 -6.61
C ASN A 233 8.03 14.25 -7.95
N HIS A 234 9.35 14.02 -7.92
CA HIS A 234 10.16 13.92 -9.13
C HIS A 234 9.74 12.73 -10.00
N ALA A 235 9.56 11.55 -9.41
CA ALA A 235 9.17 10.35 -10.13
C ALA A 235 7.79 10.47 -10.84
N VAL A 236 6.86 11.22 -10.23
CA VAL A 236 5.49 11.40 -10.76
C VAL A 236 5.25 12.76 -11.41
N ALA A 237 6.30 13.49 -11.76
CA ALA A 237 6.19 14.87 -12.26
C ALA A 237 5.28 15.00 -13.50
N ASN A 238 5.24 14.01 -14.35
CA ASN A 238 4.46 13.98 -15.59
C ASN A 238 3.02 13.45 -15.42
N ILE A 239 2.65 13.01 -14.20
CA ILE A 239 1.33 12.43 -13.95
C ILE A 239 0.45 13.48 -13.24
N PRO A 240 -0.79 13.74 -13.72
CA PRO A 240 -1.71 14.64 -13.04
C PRO A 240 -2.01 14.19 -11.61
N PRO A 241 -2.03 15.10 -10.61
CA PRO A 241 -2.25 14.75 -9.21
C PRO A 241 -3.54 13.98 -8.94
N ASP A 242 -4.61 14.26 -9.70
CA ASP A 242 -5.91 13.56 -9.58
C ASP A 242 -5.91 12.14 -10.18
N ARG A 243 -4.80 11.69 -10.76
CA ARG A 243 -4.55 10.29 -11.16
C ARG A 243 -3.67 9.55 -10.16
N LEU A 244 -3.30 10.20 -9.07
CA LEU A 244 -2.39 9.67 -8.05
C LEU A 244 -3.09 9.58 -6.70
N ARG A 245 -2.90 8.47 -6.01
CA ARG A 245 -3.14 8.28 -4.58
C ARG A 245 -1.89 7.73 -3.92
N MET A 246 -1.72 7.98 -2.64
CA MET A 246 -0.62 7.40 -1.87
C MET A 246 -1.14 6.70 -0.63
N HIS A 247 -0.41 5.71 -0.17
CA HIS A 247 -0.70 5.02 1.08
C HIS A 247 0.43 5.24 2.08
N LEU A 248 0.11 5.89 3.21
CA LEU A 248 0.97 6.04 4.37
C LEU A 248 0.71 4.89 5.33
N CYS A 249 1.78 4.19 5.73
CA CYS A 249 1.70 2.99 6.54
C CYS A 249 2.80 2.96 7.61
N TRP A 250 2.47 2.41 8.77
CA TRP A 250 3.42 2.21 9.87
C TRP A 250 3.93 0.77 10.00
N GLY A 251 3.53 -0.09 9.07
CA GLY A 251 3.93 -1.48 9.01
C GLY A 251 2.77 -2.46 9.24
N ASN A 252 2.56 -3.35 8.26
CA ASN A 252 1.47 -4.31 8.30
C ASN A 252 1.88 -5.61 9.00
N TYR A 253 2.02 -5.58 10.31
CA TYR A 253 2.28 -6.73 11.16
C TYR A 253 1.55 -6.60 12.49
N GLU A 254 1.19 -7.71 13.11
CA GLU A 254 0.60 -7.73 14.45
C GLU A 254 1.70 -7.47 15.48
N GLY A 255 1.92 -6.21 15.80
CA GLY A 255 2.98 -5.76 16.69
C GLY A 255 2.56 -4.68 17.66
N PRO A 256 3.48 -4.26 18.56
CA PRO A 256 3.20 -3.26 19.59
C PRO A 256 2.97 -1.86 19.02
N HIS A 257 3.64 -1.51 17.92
CA HIS A 257 3.54 -0.21 17.24
C HIS A 257 3.81 1.02 18.12
N HIS A 258 4.43 0.84 19.31
CA HIS A 258 4.67 1.92 20.28
C HIS A 258 5.81 2.86 19.88
N CYS A 259 6.63 2.46 18.90
CA CYS A 259 7.70 3.29 18.33
C CYS A 259 7.26 4.03 17.05
N ASP A 260 6.01 3.92 16.64
CA ASP A 260 5.49 4.61 15.46
C ASP A 260 5.53 6.13 15.65
N VAL A 261 5.89 6.84 14.59
CA VAL A 261 5.78 8.30 14.55
C VAL A 261 4.31 8.71 14.53
N ALA A 262 3.95 9.73 15.29
CA ALA A 262 2.58 10.25 15.27
C ALA A 262 2.24 10.88 13.91
N LEU A 263 0.99 10.74 13.46
CA LEU A 263 0.50 11.37 12.23
C LEU A 263 0.73 12.89 12.25
N ALA A 264 0.54 13.54 13.41
CA ALA A 264 0.77 14.96 13.58
C ALA A 264 2.20 15.40 13.26
N ASP A 265 3.19 14.51 13.43
CA ASP A 265 4.60 14.79 13.21
C ASP A 265 5.04 14.61 11.74
N VAL A 266 4.19 14.09 10.86
CA VAL A 266 4.56 13.81 9.47
C VAL A 266 3.56 14.34 8.44
N ILE A 267 2.33 14.61 8.82
CA ILE A 267 1.25 14.92 7.88
C ILE A 267 1.51 16.17 7.03
N ASP A 268 2.18 17.18 7.57
CA ASP A 268 2.56 18.39 6.84
C ASP A 268 3.57 18.10 5.72
N ILE A 269 4.44 17.10 5.89
CA ILE A 269 5.36 16.62 4.87
C ILE A 269 4.60 15.81 3.82
N VAL A 270 3.73 14.89 4.26
CA VAL A 270 2.87 14.09 3.38
C VAL A 270 1.99 14.97 2.48
N PHE A 271 1.49 16.09 3.00
CA PHE A 271 0.69 17.04 2.21
C PHE A 271 1.46 17.73 1.07
N ARG A 272 2.80 17.73 1.10
CA ARG A 272 3.63 18.23 0.00
C ARG A 272 3.79 17.24 -1.14
N ALA A 273 3.40 15.97 -0.93
CA ALA A 273 3.40 14.98 -2.00
C ALA A 273 2.34 15.32 -3.05
N ARG A 274 2.65 15.07 -4.33
CA ARG A 274 1.76 15.36 -5.48
C ARG A 274 0.44 14.57 -5.46
N PRO A 275 0.36 13.29 -5.05
CA PRO A 275 -0.88 12.55 -5.03
C PRO A 275 -2.03 13.31 -4.37
N SER A 276 -3.19 13.35 -5.03
CA SER A 276 -4.37 14.05 -4.51
C SER A 276 -5.10 13.27 -3.43
N ALA A 277 -5.00 11.94 -3.38
CA ALA A 277 -5.62 11.15 -2.33
C ALA A 277 -4.56 10.51 -1.41
N ILE A 278 -4.86 10.47 -0.12
CA ILE A 278 -3.97 9.96 0.92
C ILE A 278 -4.72 8.92 1.74
N ALA A 279 -4.30 7.66 1.61
CA ALA A 279 -4.78 6.56 2.44
C ALA A 279 -3.92 6.47 3.71
N ILE A 280 -4.57 6.38 4.87
CA ILE A 280 -3.92 6.34 6.19
C ILE A 280 -4.53 5.24 7.05
N GLU A 281 -3.72 4.63 7.91
CA GLU A 281 -4.22 3.74 8.96
C GLU A 281 -5.05 4.54 9.97
N ALA A 282 -6.27 4.07 10.28
CA ALA A 282 -7.19 4.80 11.15
C ALA A 282 -8.19 3.89 11.91
N ALA A 283 -8.13 2.57 11.72
CA ALA A 283 -9.01 1.61 12.38
C ALA A 283 -8.32 0.84 13.50
N ASN A 284 -7.01 0.60 13.42
CA ASN A 284 -6.27 -0.14 14.43
C ASN A 284 -6.11 0.67 15.74
N PRO A 285 -5.95 0.00 16.90
CA PRO A 285 -5.92 0.66 18.20
C PRO A 285 -4.80 1.70 18.36
N ARG A 286 -3.71 1.59 17.59
CA ARG A 286 -2.58 2.53 17.70
C ARG A 286 -2.90 3.87 17.04
N HIS A 287 -3.58 3.86 15.88
CA HIS A 287 -3.82 5.05 15.06
C HIS A 287 -5.29 5.53 15.06
N ALA A 288 -6.22 4.77 15.62
CA ALA A 288 -7.66 5.09 15.61
C ALA A 288 -8.04 6.42 16.28
N HIS A 289 -7.15 7.02 17.09
CA HIS A 289 -7.36 8.33 17.74
C HIS A 289 -6.88 9.50 16.88
N GLU A 290 -6.06 9.27 15.83
CA GLU A 290 -5.36 10.31 15.09
C GLU A 290 -6.25 11.12 14.12
N TRP A 291 -7.53 10.74 13.95
CA TRP A 291 -8.51 11.62 13.31
C TRP A 291 -8.57 13.01 13.98
N THR A 292 -8.19 13.10 15.27
CA THR A 292 -8.15 14.37 16.02
C THR A 292 -7.13 15.36 15.47
N VAL A 293 -6.14 14.93 14.70
CA VAL A 293 -5.16 15.78 14.02
C VAL A 293 -5.87 16.77 13.09
N PHE A 294 -6.92 16.32 12.40
CA PHE A 294 -7.70 17.15 11.47
C PHE A 294 -8.62 18.18 12.15
N LYS A 295 -8.66 18.25 13.48
CA LYS A 295 -9.27 19.37 14.21
C LYS A 295 -8.45 20.65 14.08
N THR A 296 -7.15 20.53 13.91
CA THR A 296 -6.21 21.66 13.85
C THR A 296 -5.46 21.75 12.52
N VAL A 297 -5.21 20.62 11.87
CA VAL A 297 -4.56 20.54 10.55
C VAL A 297 -5.63 20.52 9.47
N LYS A 298 -5.63 21.53 8.61
CA LYS A 298 -6.57 21.60 7.48
C LYS A 298 -6.09 20.70 6.34
N LEU A 299 -7.02 19.95 5.76
CA LEU A 299 -6.78 19.24 4.51
C LEU A 299 -6.55 20.26 3.40
N PRO A 300 -5.44 20.21 2.66
CA PRO A 300 -5.22 21.15 1.54
C PRO A 300 -6.28 21.00 0.45
N GLU A 301 -6.59 22.09 -0.22
CA GLU A 301 -7.53 22.09 -1.34
C GLU A 301 -7.13 21.09 -2.42
N GLY A 302 -8.08 20.36 -2.96
CA GLY A 302 -7.85 19.30 -3.95
C GLY A 302 -7.28 17.97 -3.39
N LYS A 303 -7.09 17.86 -2.06
CA LYS A 303 -6.72 16.60 -1.42
C LYS A 303 -7.96 15.84 -0.93
N LEU A 304 -7.83 14.51 -0.93
CA LEU A 304 -8.81 13.56 -0.40
C LEU A 304 -8.16 12.72 0.69
N LEU A 305 -8.95 12.29 1.66
CA LEU A 305 -8.54 11.28 2.64
C LEU A 305 -9.23 9.94 2.37
N ILE A 306 -8.46 8.88 2.51
CA ILE A 306 -8.95 7.50 2.49
C ILE A 306 -8.58 6.88 3.85
N PRO A 307 -9.29 7.23 4.94
CA PRO A 307 -9.03 6.62 6.23
C PRO A 307 -9.36 5.14 6.20
N GLY A 308 -8.53 4.33 6.82
CA GLY A 308 -8.84 2.95 7.14
C GLY A 308 -10.01 2.90 8.12
N VAL A 309 -11.11 2.28 7.72
CA VAL A 309 -12.29 2.09 8.57
C VAL A 309 -12.48 0.63 8.98
N ILE A 310 -11.70 -0.25 8.36
CA ILE A 310 -11.49 -1.64 8.73
C ILE A 310 -10.00 -1.91 8.90
N GLU A 311 -9.66 -2.68 9.91
CA GLU A 311 -8.30 -3.02 10.30
C GLU A 311 -7.86 -4.29 9.54
N SER A 312 -6.55 -4.43 9.26
CA SER A 312 -6.01 -5.48 8.38
C SER A 312 -5.19 -6.57 9.09
N LYS A 313 -5.19 -6.59 10.43
CA LYS A 313 -4.28 -7.46 11.21
C LYS A 313 -5.04 -8.45 12.11
N SER A 314 -6.36 -8.33 12.26
CA SER A 314 -7.18 -9.21 13.11
C SER A 314 -8.41 -9.77 12.37
N ASN A 315 -8.93 -10.88 12.91
CA ASN A 315 -10.11 -11.55 12.38
C ASN A 315 -11.44 -11.01 12.95
N PHE A 316 -11.43 -9.86 13.64
CA PHE A 316 -12.66 -9.18 13.98
C PHE A 316 -13.30 -8.56 12.73
N ILE A 317 -14.55 -8.88 12.46
CA ILE A 317 -15.36 -8.19 11.47
C ILE A 317 -15.97 -6.97 12.17
N GLU A 318 -15.60 -5.77 11.73
CA GLU A 318 -16.09 -4.53 12.31
C GLU A 318 -17.61 -4.40 12.11
N HIS A 319 -18.32 -3.97 13.16
CA HIS A 319 -19.74 -3.70 13.05
C HIS A 319 -19.98 -2.50 12.09
N PRO A 320 -20.93 -2.58 11.14
CA PRO A 320 -21.16 -1.50 10.16
C PRO A 320 -21.45 -0.12 10.81
N GLU A 321 -22.10 -0.06 11.96
CA GLU A 321 -22.30 1.19 12.70
C GLU A 321 -20.98 1.80 13.18
N LEU A 322 -20.00 0.98 13.63
CA LEU A 322 -18.67 1.47 14.00
C LEU A 322 -17.95 2.05 12.79
N ILE A 323 -18.08 1.39 11.63
CA ILE A 323 -17.51 1.87 10.36
C ILE A 323 -18.14 3.20 9.98
N ALA A 324 -19.48 3.33 10.06
CA ALA A 324 -20.18 4.59 9.78
C ALA A 324 -19.70 5.73 10.71
N GLN A 325 -19.53 5.45 12.01
CA GLN A 325 -18.97 6.42 12.96
C GLN A 325 -17.54 6.84 12.60
N ARG A 326 -16.68 5.90 12.16
CA ARG A 326 -15.31 6.19 11.70
C ARG A 326 -15.32 7.11 10.49
N ILE A 327 -16.15 6.84 9.49
CA ILE A 327 -16.33 7.69 8.30
C ILE A 327 -16.80 9.08 8.72
N GLY A 328 -17.83 9.16 9.56
CA GLY A 328 -18.43 10.42 10.03
C GLY A 328 -17.44 11.33 10.76
N ARG A 329 -16.48 10.76 11.54
CA ARG A 329 -15.43 11.54 12.22
C ARG A 329 -14.60 12.36 11.23
N TYR A 330 -14.17 11.75 10.13
CA TYR A 330 -13.39 12.44 9.08
C TYR A 330 -14.27 13.37 8.27
N ALA A 331 -15.44 12.93 7.82
CA ALA A 331 -16.35 13.73 7.00
C ALA A 331 -16.77 15.04 7.67
N ASN A 332 -16.98 15.03 8.99
CA ASN A 332 -17.30 16.23 9.77
C ASN A 332 -16.13 17.24 9.86
N LEU A 333 -14.89 16.80 9.68
CA LEU A 333 -13.70 17.64 9.81
C LEU A 333 -13.17 18.14 8.47
N VAL A 334 -13.20 17.30 7.44
CA VAL A 334 -12.58 17.62 6.15
C VAL A 334 -13.58 17.79 5.01
N GLY A 335 -14.88 17.62 5.27
CA GLY A 335 -15.94 17.62 4.27
C GLY A 335 -16.22 16.20 3.73
N ARG A 336 -17.49 15.86 3.58
CA ARG A 336 -17.93 14.52 3.15
C ARG A 336 -17.43 14.14 1.75
N GLU A 337 -17.34 15.10 0.86
CA GLU A 337 -16.85 14.90 -0.51
C GLU A 337 -15.34 14.56 -0.57
N ASN A 338 -14.61 14.83 0.50
CA ASN A 338 -13.17 14.61 0.62
C ASN A 338 -12.82 13.32 1.37
N VAL A 339 -13.80 12.44 1.60
CA VAL A 339 -13.59 11.17 2.31
C VAL A 339 -14.04 9.99 1.46
N MET A 340 -13.20 8.96 1.39
CA MET A 340 -13.52 7.64 0.84
C MET A 340 -13.19 6.59 1.90
N ALA A 341 -14.06 5.60 2.11
CA ALA A 341 -13.82 4.55 3.09
C ALA A 341 -12.80 3.53 2.56
N GLY A 342 -11.74 3.24 3.35
CA GLY A 342 -10.69 2.30 2.98
C GLY A 342 -10.36 1.27 4.06
N SER A 343 -9.36 0.43 3.80
CA SER A 343 -8.73 -0.43 4.81
C SER A 343 -7.45 0.22 5.35
N ASP A 344 -7.06 -0.14 6.57
CA ASP A 344 -5.80 0.34 7.18
C ASP A 344 -4.60 0.02 6.31
N CYS A 345 -4.48 -1.25 5.92
CA CYS A 345 -3.44 -1.77 5.05
C CYS A 345 -4.02 -2.85 4.12
N GLY A 346 -3.15 -3.48 3.31
CA GLY A 346 -3.51 -4.64 2.50
C GLY A 346 -3.70 -5.91 3.33
N PHE A 347 -4.46 -6.85 2.81
CA PHE A 347 -4.72 -8.16 3.45
C PHE A 347 -3.80 -9.28 2.92
N GLY A 348 -2.91 -8.98 1.99
CA GLY A 348 -1.97 -9.92 1.38
C GLY A 348 -0.62 -9.29 1.06
N THR A 349 -0.06 -8.52 2.00
CA THR A 349 1.15 -7.69 1.85
C THR A 349 2.35 -8.45 1.29
N TRP A 350 2.49 -9.74 1.62
CA TRP A 350 3.42 -10.67 0.99
C TRP A 350 2.74 -12.02 0.74
N VAL A 351 3.28 -12.77 -0.20
CA VAL A 351 2.77 -14.11 -0.54
C VAL A 351 2.75 -14.99 0.71
N GLY A 352 1.60 -15.64 0.96
CA GLY A 352 1.41 -16.53 2.11
C GLY A 352 1.22 -15.80 3.45
N GLN A 353 0.97 -14.50 3.47
CA GLN A 353 0.53 -13.81 4.69
C GLN A 353 -0.81 -14.39 5.16
N ALA A 354 -0.87 -14.81 6.42
CA ALA A 354 -2.02 -15.47 7.03
C ALA A 354 -2.57 -14.72 8.26
N ALA A 355 -2.35 -13.39 8.37
CA ALA A 355 -2.80 -12.61 9.52
C ALA A 355 -4.34 -12.59 9.65
N VAL A 356 -5.04 -12.46 8.53
CA VAL A 356 -6.50 -12.48 8.47
C VAL A 356 -6.93 -13.62 7.54
N ASP A 357 -7.89 -14.42 8.00
CA ASP A 357 -8.48 -15.48 7.19
C ASP A 357 -9.10 -14.91 5.90
N PRO A 358 -8.89 -15.53 4.72
CA PRO A 358 -9.41 -15.03 3.46
C PRO A 358 -10.92 -14.78 3.43
N ASP A 359 -11.72 -15.64 4.05
CA ASP A 359 -13.19 -15.47 4.07
C ASP A 359 -13.58 -14.31 5.01
N VAL A 360 -12.83 -14.09 6.09
CA VAL A 360 -13.01 -12.94 6.98
C VAL A 360 -12.68 -11.64 6.26
N VAL A 361 -11.68 -11.61 5.38
CA VAL A 361 -11.36 -10.40 4.57
C VAL A 361 -12.57 -9.95 3.76
N TRP A 362 -13.25 -10.88 3.08
CA TRP A 362 -14.44 -10.54 2.28
C TRP A 362 -15.61 -10.07 3.15
N ALA A 363 -15.80 -10.69 4.30
CA ALA A 363 -16.81 -10.27 5.27
C ALA A 363 -16.51 -8.85 5.84
N LYS A 364 -15.25 -8.52 6.11
CA LYS A 364 -14.83 -7.17 6.52
C LYS A 364 -15.11 -6.14 5.42
N MET A 365 -14.83 -6.46 4.16
CA MET A 365 -15.15 -5.58 3.01
C MET A 365 -16.65 -5.36 2.85
N ALA A 366 -17.45 -6.41 2.99
CA ALA A 366 -18.91 -6.29 2.97
C ALA A 366 -19.43 -5.42 4.12
N ALA A 367 -18.87 -5.58 5.32
CA ALA A 367 -19.19 -4.72 6.47
C ALA A 367 -18.79 -3.24 6.20
N MET A 368 -17.66 -3.02 5.52
CA MET A 368 -17.22 -1.67 5.11
C MET A 368 -18.23 -1.03 4.14
N ALA A 369 -18.67 -1.77 3.14
CA ALA A 369 -19.67 -1.29 2.18
C ALA A 369 -21.00 -0.94 2.87
N GLU A 370 -21.47 -1.78 3.80
CA GLU A 370 -22.67 -1.50 4.59
C GLU A 370 -22.49 -0.28 5.50
N GLY A 371 -21.34 -0.15 6.17
CA GLY A 371 -21.03 1.04 7.00
C GLY A 371 -20.99 2.33 6.19
N ALA A 372 -20.40 2.29 5.00
CA ALA A 372 -20.40 3.43 4.08
C ALA A 372 -21.83 3.78 3.63
N ARG A 373 -22.72 2.79 3.41
CA ARG A 373 -24.11 3.00 3.09
C ARG A 373 -24.89 3.64 4.25
N ILE A 374 -24.62 3.22 5.48
CA ILE A 374 -25.22 3.83 6.69
C ILE A 374 -24.79 5.30 6.80
N ALA A 375 -23.49 5.57 6.75
CA ALA A 375 -22.96 6.92 6.81
C ALA A 375 -23.53 7.82 5.67
N SER A 376 -23.63 7.27 4.46
CA SER A 376 -24.17 8.03 3.31
C SER A 376 -25.58 8.51 3.53
N ARG A 377 -26.44 7.70 4.15
CA ARG A 377 -27.81 8.11 4.49
C ARG A 377 -27.86 9.26 5.48
N GLU A 378 -26.86 9.39 6.34
CA GLU A 378 -26.76 10.50 7.28
C GLU A 378 -26.28 11.78 6.61
N PHE A 379 -25.27 11.68 5.76
CA PHE A 379 -24.58 12.83 5.18
C PHE A 379 -25.19 13.38 3.89
N TRP A 380 -25.99 12.60 3.15
CA TRP A 380 -26.68 13.02 1.92
C TRP A 380 -28.21 12.90 2.04
N ARG A 381 -28.74 13.31 3.19
CA ARG A 381 -30.19 13.50 3.43
C ARG A 381 -30.70 14.75 2.74
#